data_b96889cfc9868f999e4a7943e4f204f0
#
_entry.id   b96889cfc9868f999e4a7943e4f204f0
#
_cell.length_a   1.000
_cell.length_b   1.000
_cell.length_c   1.000
_cell.angle_alpha   90.00
_cell.angle_beta   90.00
_cell.angle_gamma   90.00
#
_symmetry.space_group_name_H-M   'P 1'
#
loop_
_entity.id
_entity.type
_entity.pdbx_description
1 polymer ?
#
loop_
_entity_poly.entity_id
_entity_poly.type
_entity_poly.pdbx_seq_one_letter_code
_entity_poly.pdbx_strand_id
1 'polypeptide(L)'
;MATVKVYDQNKQECGELTLSADVFEVEARPEILNLVVRAQMAAKRAGTHMAKTRAFVSGGGVKPWKQKGTGRARSGSNRSPVWRGGAIVFGPQPRDYSFKVNSKVRALAMKMALSSRLAAENLLVVKGIELPEAKTKHFAKVAGTLGLNKALIVTAEESEVLTRSARNIPGITLTTPDRLSVL
;
A
#
# COMPACT_ATOMS: atom_id res chain seq x y z
N MET A 1 27.04 -5.89 -15.31
CA MET A 1 25.80 -6.59 -15.67
C MET A 1 25.63 -7.76 -14.73
N ALA A 2 24.62 -7.78 -13.94
CA ALA A 2 24.36 -8.86 -12.98
C ALA A 2 23.77 -10.07 -13.72
N THR A 3 24.31 -11.27 -13.46
CA THR A 3 23.79 -12.53 -13.99
C THR A 3 23.06 -13.26 -12.87
N VAL A 4 21.85 -13.74 -13.15
CA VAL A 4 21.00 -14.46 -12.19
C VAL A 4 20.66 -15.83 -12.75
N LYS A 5 20.69 -16.84 -11.89
CA LYS A 5 20.29 -18.20 -12.25
C LYS A 5 18.79 -18.28 -12.47
N VAL A 6 18.39 -19.02 -13.51
CA VAL A 6 16.98 -19.30 -13.82
C VAL A 6 16.66 -20.70 -13.33
N TYR A 7 15.57 -20.82 -12.58
CA TYR A 7 15.11 -22.07 -12.00
C TYR A 7 13.82 -22.57 -12.67
N ASP A 8 13.61 -23.86 -12.60
CA ASP A 8 12.31 -24.48 -12.87
C ASP A 8 11.45 -24.52 -11.60
N GLN A 9 10.18 -24.88 -11.73
CA GLN A 9 9.24 -25.07 -10.61
C GLN A 9 9.71 -26.10 -9.58
N ASN A 10 10.64 -27.01 -9.93
CA ASN A 10 11.27 -27.98 -9.04
C ASN A 10 12.59 -27.51 -8.42
N LYS A 11 12.92 -26.21 -8.56
CA LYS A 11 14.18 -25.59 -8.10
C LYS A 11 15.44 -26.15 -8.77
N GLN A 12 15.32 -26.69 -9.97
CA GLN A 12 16.46 -27.10 -10.78
C GLN A 12 16.96 -25.91 -11.60
N GLU A 13 18.27 -25.76 -11.72
CA GLU A 13 18.88 -24.71 -12.52
C GLU A 13 18.71 -25.03 -14.02
N CYS A 14 18.05 -24.14 -14.75
CA CYS A 14 17.74 -24.30 -16.16
C CYS A 14 18.57 -23.39 -17.08
N GLY A 15 19.31 -22.43 -16.51
CA GLY A 15 20.13 -21.51 -17.30
C GLY A 15 20.47 -20.24 -16.51
N GLU A 16 21.03 -19.26 -17.19
CA GLU A 16 21.41 -17.98 -16.66
C GLU A 16 20.75 -16.86 -17.47
N LEU A 17 20.36 -15.78 -16.78
CA LEU A 17 19.79 -14.59 -17.38
C LEU A 17 20.64 -13.37 -17.01
N THR A 18 21.11 -12.64 -18.02
CA THR A 18 21.81 -11.37 -17.84
C THR A 18 20.80 -10.24 -17.68
N LEU A 19 20.84 -9.54 -16.55
CA LEU A 19 19.95 -8.43 -16.24
C LEU A 19 20.55 -7.10 -16.72
N SER A 20 19.66 -6.16 -17.11
CA SER A 20 20.06 -4.82 -17.53
C SER A 20 20.62 -4.02 -16.35
N ALA A 21 21.82 -3.46 -16.49
CA ALA A 21 22.46 -2.62 -15.50
C ALA A 21 21.64 -1.36 -15.17
N ASP A 22 20.96 -0.78 -16.17
CA ASP A 22 20.12 0.40 -16.02
C ASP A 22 18.93 0.21 -15.05
N VAL A 23 18.59 -1.03 -14.75
CA VAL A 23 17.45 -1.37 -13.88
C VAL A 23 17.92 -1.99 -12.57
N PHE A 24 18.92 -2.85 -12.60
CA PHE A 24 19.30 -3.72 -11.48
C PHE A 24 20.63 -3.36 -10.82
N GLU A 25 21.36 -2.37 -11.34
CA GLU A 25 22.63 -1.89 -10.75
C GLU A 25 22.51 -0.41 -10.31
N VAL A 26 21.32 0.02 -9.90
CA VAL A 26 21.09 1.39 -9.44
C VAL A 26 21.31 1.48 -7.94
N GLU A 27 22.13 2.46 -7.51
CA GLU A 27 22.39 2.73 -6.09
C GLU A 27 21.08 3.05 -5.33
N ALA A 28 20.82 2.35 -4.25
CA ALA A 28 19.63 2.55 -3.45
C ALA A 28 19.76 3.80 -2.56
N ARG A 29 18.86 4.77 -2.74
CA ARG A 29 18.74 5.99 -1.91
C ARG A 29 17.51 5.92 -1.06
N PRO A 30 17.66 5.74 0.28
CA PRO A 30 16.52 5.55 1.19
C PRO A 30 15.50 6.67 1.15
N GLU A 31 15.93 7.92 0.91
CA GLU A 31 15.05 9.09 0.88
C GLU A 31 14.03 9.01 -0.26
N ILE A 32 14.47 8.57 -1.45
CA ILE A 32 13.62 8.43 -2.64
C ILE A 32 12.63 7.28 -2.44
N LEU A 33 13.10 6.15 -1.93
CA LEU A 33 12.24 5.01 -1.59
C LEU A 33 11.18 5.40 -0.56
N ASN A 34 11.60 6.07 0.53
CA ASN A 34 10.70 6.54 1.58
C ASN A 34 9.64 7.51 1.03
N LEU A 35 10.03 8.48 0.20
CA LEU A 35 9.11 9.43 -0.42
C LEU A 35 8.00 8.71 -1.20
N VAL A 36 8.37 7.73 -2.05
CA VAL A 36 7.41 6.99 -2.87
C VAL A 36 6.52 6.09 -2.02
N VAL A 37 7.08 5.37 -1.04
CA VAL A 37 6.31 4.53 -0.10
C VAL A 37 5.32 5.39 0.70
N ARG A 38 5.74 6.55 1.22
CA ARG A 38 4.84 7.50 1.90
C ARG A 38 3.70 7.96 1.02
N ALA A 39 3.97 8.27 -0.26
CA ALA A 39 2.93 8.66 -1.20
C ALA A 39 1.92 7.52 -1.44
N GLN A 40 2.39 6.30 -1.61
CA GLN A 40 1.55 5.12 -1.79
C GLN A 40 0.70 4.81 -0.55
N MET A 41 1.30 4.89 0.64
CA MET A 41 0.57 4.72 1.91
C MET A 41 -0.46 5.83 2.15
N ALA A 42 -0.11 7.08 1.83
CA ALA A 42 -1.01 8.21 1.96
C ALA A 42 -2.23 8.07 1.02
N ALA A 43 -2.02 7.63 -0.22
CA ALA A 43 -3.09 7.40 -1.19
C ALA A 43 -4.06 6.28 -0.78
N LYS A 44 -3.62 5.31 0.03
CA LYS A 44 -4.50 4.24 0.57
C LYS A 44 -5.43 4.71 1.70
N ARG A 45 -5.20 5.91 2.28
CA ARG A 45 -6.01 6.42 3.39
C ARG A 45 -7.36 6.91 2.89
N ALA A 46 -8.44 6.40 3.44
CA ALA A 46 -9.80 6.81 3.08
C ALA A 46 -10.16 8.24 3.52
N GLY A 47 -9.56 8.77 4.60
CA GLY A 47 -9.73 10.14 5.06
C GLY A 47 -11.15 10.53 5.50
N THR A 48 -11.97 9.58 5.92
CA THR A 48 -13.41 9.76 6.20
C THR A 48 -13.72 10.29 7.61
N HIS A 49 -12.70 10.53 8.44
CA HIS A 49 -12.90 11.01 9.81
C HIS A 49 -13.43 12.46 9.81
N MET A 50 -14.41 12.71 10.67
CA MET A 50 -15.07 14.01 10.78
C MET A 50 -15.44 14.33 12.23
N ALA A 51 -15.18 15.56 12.66
CA ALA A 51 -15.75 16.13 13.86
C ALA A 51 -16.83 17.15 13.50
N LYS A 52 -17.94 17.16 14.26
CA LYS A 52 -19.04 18.09 14.00
C LYS A 52 -18.64 19.51 14.41
N THR A 53 -18.64 20.41 13.46
CA THR A 53 -18.54 21.85 13.69
C THR A 53 -19.86 22.41 14.22
N ARG A 54 -19.87 23.68 14.63
CA ARG A 54 -21.08 24.34 15.16
C ARG A 54 -22.29 24.30 14.20
N ALA A 55 -22.04 24.23 12.91
CA ALA A 55 -23.11 24.10 11.90
C ALA A 55 -23.78 22.72 11.93
N PHE A 56 -23.00 21.67 12.18
CA PHE A 56 -23.47 20.27 12.11
C PHE A 56 -23.94 19.69 13.44
N VAL A 57 -23.63 20.34 14.57
CA VAL A 57 -24.16 19.89 15.87
C VAL A 57 -25.65 20.18 15.96
N SER A 58 -26.43 19.18 16.34
CA SER A 58 -27.87 19.32 16.56
C SER A 58 -28.17 20.22 17.79
N GLY A 59 -29.30 20.92 17.77
CA GLY A 59 -29.72 21.82 18.83
C GLY A 59 -29.50 23.29 18.46
N GLY A 60 -29.59 24.19 19.45
CA GLY A 60 -29.54 25.64 19.27
C GLY A 60 -30.88 26.22 18.81
N GLY A 61 -30.87 27.38 18.16
CA GLY A 61 -32.07 28.09 17.74
C GLY A 61 -32.68 28.97 18.82
N VAL A 62 -32.69 28.53 20.07
CA VAL A 62 -33.17 29.30 21.23
C VAL A 62 -31.98 29.70 22.11
N LYS A 63 -32.00 30.95 22.57
CA LYS A 63 -31.02 31.45 23.54
C LYS A 63 -31.25 30.77 24.90
N PRO A 64 -30.21 30.13 25.53
CA PRO A 64 -30.36 29.35 26.75
C PRO A 64 -30.98 30.14 27.92
N TRP A 65 -30.68 31.43 28.05
CA TRP A 65 -31.25 32.35 29.05
C TRP A 65 -31.13 33.81 28.61
N LYS A 66 -31.81 34.70 29.33
CA LYS A 66 -31.79 36.14 29.06
C LYS A 66 -30.40 36.75 29.18
N GLN A 67 -30.14 37.85 28.47
CA GLN A 67 -28.84 38.51 28.37
C GLN A 67 -28.31 39.02 29.72
N LYS A 68 -29.21 39.47 30.61
CA LYS A 68 -28.93 40.03 31.93
C LYS A 68 -29.95 39.51 32.95
N GLY A 69 -29.66 39.63 34.26
CA GLY A 69 -30.58 39.31 35.34
C GLY A 69 -30.64 37.84 35.75
N THR A 70 -29.70 36.97 35.27
CA THR A 70 -29.70 35.54 35.62
C THR A 70 -28.55 35.13 36.54
N GLY A 71 -27.61 36.00 36.86
CA GLY A 71 -26.40 35.67 37.63
C GLY A 71 -25.44 34.70 36.94
N ARG A 72 -25.74 34.28 35.69
CA ARG A 72 -24.93 33.32 34.88
C ARG A 72 -24.13 34.06 33.84
N ALA A 73 -23.04 33.39 33.37
CA ALA A 73 -22.29 33.87 32.20
C ALA A 73 -23.19 33.94 30.96
N ARG A 74 -22.99 34.97 30.14
CA ARG A 74 -23.76 35.14 28.90
C ARG A 74 -23.56 33.98 27.96
N SER A 75 -24.63 33.40 27.40
CA SER A 75 -24.56 32.36 26.40
C SER A 75 -25.56 32.58 25.29
N GLY A 76 -25.12 32.47 24.04
CA GLY A 76 -25.97 32.61 22.86
C GLY A 76 -26.48 31.30 22.30
N SER A 77 -25.79 30.17 22.59
CA SER A 77 -26.18 28.87 22.06
C SER A 77 -25.51 27.75 22.88
N ASN A 78 -26.21 26.65 23.03
CA ASN A 78 -25.71 25.42 23.65
C ASN A 78 -24.81 24.60 22.70
N ARG A 79 -24.72 24.96 21.41
CA ARG A 79 -23.79 24.35 20.43
C ARG A 79 -22.36 24.89 20.52
N SER A 80 -22.11 25.87 21.38
CA SER A 80 -20.79 26.47 21.59
C SER A 80 -19.80 25.39 22.06
N PRO A 81 -18.51 25.44 21.61
CA PRO A 81 -17.49 24.46 22.02
C PRO A 81 -17.21 24.46 23.53
N VAL A 82 -17.63 25.48 24.25
CA VAL A 82 -17.52 25.57 25.72
C VAL A 82 -18.51 24.64 26.43
N TRP A 83 -19.54 24.20 25.72
CA TRP A 83 -20.59 23.35 26.29
C TRP A 83 -20.28 21.88 26.12
N ARG A 84 -20.65 21.05 27.09
CA ARG A 84 -20.63 19.58 26.90
C ARG A 84 -21.59 19.20 25.76
N GLY A 85 -21.11 18.38 24.83
CA GLY A 85 -21.85 18.04 23.60
C GLY A 85 -21.91 19.18 22.58
N GLY A 86 -21.21 20.29 22.80
CA GLY A 86 -21.04 21.34 21.82
C GLY A 86 -20.10 20.98 20.68
N ALA A 87 -19.88 21.94 19.78
CA ALA A 87 -19.04 21.78 18.60
C ALA A 87 -17.56 21.60 18.92
N ILE A 88 -16.84 20.94 18.04
CA ILE A 88 -15.38 20.88 18.07
C ILE A 88 -14.83 21.96 17.16
N VAL A 89 -13.93 22.79 17.70
CA VAL A 89 -13.22 23.83 16.94
C VAL A 89 -12.01 23.21 16.26
N PHE A 90 -11.85 23.43 14.95
CA PHE A 90 -10.74 22.87 14.15
C PHE A 90 -10.57 21.36 14.24
N GLY A 91 -11.67 20.63 14.46
CA GLY A 91 -11.65 19.17 14.42
C GLY A 91 -11.33 18.62 13.03
N PRO A 92 -11.00 17.33 12.94
CA PRO A 92 -10.72 16.71 11.66
C PRO A 92 -11.93 16.82 10.72
N GLN A 93 -11.63 17.03 9.44
CA GLN A 93 -12.61 17.03 8.36
C GLN A 93 -12.20 15.99 7.31
N PRO A 94 -13.14 15.40 6.57
CA PRO A 94 -12.81 14.50 5.47
C PRO A 94 -11.87 15.19 4.48
N ARG A 95 -10.78 14.51 4.14
CA ARG A 95 -9.81 15.04 3.18
C ARG A 95 -9.08 13.93 2.43
N ASP A 96 -8.60 14.23 1.26
CA ASP A 96 -7.63 13.42 0.55
C ASP A 96 -6.22 13.64 1.15
N TYR A 97 -5.52 12.54 1.38
CA TYR A 97 -4.14 12.52 1.88
C TYR A 97 -3.12 12.27 0.78
N SER A 98 -3.57 11.98 -0.44
CA SER A 98 -2.67 11.71 -1.54
C SER A 98 -1.83 12.94 -1.90
N PHE A 99 -0.60 12.70 -2.32
CA PHE A 99 0.25 13.74 -2.88
C PHE A 99 1.00 13.22 -4.11
N LYS A 100 1.21 14.11 -5.07
CA LYS A 100 1.81 13.77 -6.35
C LYS A 100 3.33 13.61 -6.21
N VAL A 101 3.85 12.50 -6.74
CA VAL A 101 5.29 12.27 -6.96
C VAL A 101 5.55 12.21 -8.46
N ASN A 102 6.62 12.83 -8.91
CA ASN A 102 7.00 12.87 -10.31
C ASN A 102 7.22 11.46 -10.87
N SER A 103 6.79 11.21 -12.12
CA SER A 103 6.89 9.89 -12.76
C SER A 103 8.33 9.37 -12.84
N LYS A 104 9.30 10.24 -13.17
CA LYS A 104 10.73 9.88 -13.19
C LYS A 104 11.24 9.42 -11.82
N VAL A 105 10.79 10.05 -10.72
CA VAL A 105 11.16 9.67 -9.35
C VAL A 105 10.55 8.32 -8.98
N ARG A 106 9.31 8.05 -9.38
CA ARG A 106 8.66 6.74 -9.17
C ARG A 106 9.36 5.63 -9.93
N ALA A 107 9.72 5.87 -11.20
CA ALA A 107 10.48 4.91 -12.00
C ALA A 107 11.86 4.63 -11.39
N LEU A 108 12.56 5.68 -10.94
CA LEU A 108 13.85 5.54 -10.27
C LEU A 108 13.73 4.74 -8.97
N ALA A 109 12.72 5.01 -8.15
CA ALA A 109 12.47 4.26 -6.91
C ALA A 109 12.20 2.77 -7.18
N MET A 110 11.47 2.44 -8.26
CA MET A 110 11.25 1.05 -8.67
C MET A 110 12.56 0.35 -9.03
N LYS A 111 13.42 1.00 -9.84
CA LYS A 111 14.74 0.48 -10.18
C LYS A 111 15.60 0.25 -8.93
N MET A 112 15.63 1.21 -8.00
CA MET A 112 16.33 1.10 -6.72
C MET A 112 15.80 -0.06 -5.87
N ALA A 113 14.48 -0.26 -5.82
CA ALA A 113 13.86 -1.36 -5.08
C ALA A 113 14.27 -2.71 -5.65
N LEU A 114 14.24 -2.88 -6.97
CA LEU A 114 14.67 -4.10 -7.66
C LEU A 114 16.17 -4.37 -7.46
N SER A 115 17.01 -3.34 -7.60
CA SER A 115 18.46 -3.44 -7.35
C SER A 115 18.76 -3.87 -5.91
N SER A 116 18.05 -3.32 -4.94
CA SER A 116 18.19 -3.68 -3.53
C SER A 116 17.77 -5.13 -3.26
N ARG A 117 16.71 -5.62 -3.92
CA ARG A 117 16.27 -7.02 -3.79
C ARG A 117 17.26 -7.98 -4.42
N LEU A 118 17.86 -7.60 -5.56
CA LEU A 118 18.91 -8.38 -6.20
C LEU A 118 20.16 -8.46 -5.32
N ALA A 119 20.62 -7.33 -4.78
CA ALA A 119 21.78 -7.28 -3.89
C ALA A 119 21.60 -8.09 -2.60
N ALA A 120 20.35 -8.21 -2.12
CA ALA A 120 20.00 -9.01 -0.95
C ALA A 120 19.71 -10.49 -1.30
N GLU A 121 19.95 -10.94 -2.53
CA GLU A 121 19.67 -12.30 -3.04
C GLU A 121 18.19 -12.74 -2.87
N ASN A 122 17.29 -11.77 -2.83
CA ASN A 122 15.84 -11.97 -2.65
C ASN A 122 15.08 -11.92 -3.99
N LEU A 123 15.77 -12.03 -5.13
CA LEU A 123 15.19 -12.10 -6.45
C LEU A 123 15.40 -13.51 -7.03
N LEU A 124 14.30 -14.22 -7.25
CA LEU A 124 14.28 -15.55 -7.84
C LEU A 124 13.66 -15.46 -9.24
N VAL A 125 14.36 -15.94 -10.26
CA VAL A 125 13.85 -16.02 -11.63
C VAL A 125 13.41 -17.45 -11.92
N VAL A 126 12.13 -17.62 -12.29
CA VAL A 126 11.55 -18.93 -12.62
C VAL A 126 11.06 -18.92 -14.05
N LYS A 127 11.37 -19.95 -14.81
CA LYS A 127 11.01 -20.07 -16.23
C LYS A 127 9.49 -20.08 -16.45
N GLY A 128 8.75 -20.75 -15.53
CA GLY A 128 7.30 -20.82 -15.56
C GLY A 128 6.77 -21.64 -14.40
N ILE A 129 5.52 -21.40 -14.05
CA ILE A 129 4.77 -22.17 -13.05
C ILE A 129 3.52 -22.72 -13.75
N GLU A 130 3.52 -24.00 -14.04
CA GLU A 130 2.40 -24.69 -14.66
C GLU A 130 1.70 -25.57 -13.63
N LEU A 131 0.40 -25.35 -13.47
CA LEU A 131 -0.44 -26.09 -12.55
C LEU A 131 -1.47 -26.93 -13.33
N PRO A 132 -1.65 -28.21 -13.01
CA PRO A 132 -2.62 -29.07 -13.70
C PRO A 132 -4.07 -28.64 -13.44
N GLU A 133 -4.34 -28.08 -12.26
CA GLU A 133 -5.67 -27.64 -11.85
C GLU A 133 -5.57 -26.40 -10.94
N ALA A 134 -6.67 -25.63 -10.88
CA ALA A 134 -6.80 -24.46 -10.01
C ALA A 134 -7.05 -24.87 -8.55
N LYS A 135 -6.05 -25.52 -7.92
CA LYS A 135 -6.10 -25.96 -6.52
C LYS A 135 -4.92 -25.40 -5.73
N THR A 136 -5.20 -24.89 -4.53
CA THR A 136 -4.18 -24.35 -3.61
C THR A 136 -3.10 -25.36 -3.24
N LYS A 137 -3.47 -26.66 -3.13
CA LYS A 137 -2.55 -27.76 -2.79
C LYS A 137 -1.40 -27.88 -3.80
N HIS A 138 -1.65 -27.70 -5.08
CA HIS A 138 -0.60 -27.80 -6.13
C HIS A 138 0.35 -26.62 -6.03
N PHE A 139 -0.18 -25.42 -5.88
CA PHE A 139 0.66 -24.23 -5.71
C PHE A 139 1.47 -24.28 -4.39
N ALA A 140 0.87 -24.72 -3.28
CA ALA A 140 1.56 -24.84 -2.00
C ALA A 140 2.78 -25.78 -2.06
N LYS A 141 2.72 -26.87 -2.86
CA LYS A 141 3.86 -27.75 -3.09
C LYS A 141 4.99 -26.99 -3.83
N VAL A 142 4.67 -26.27 -4.91
CA VAL A 142 5.64 -25.47 -5.67
C VAL A 142 6.26 -24.40 -4.79
N ALA A 143 5.44 -23.67 -4.01
CA ALA A 143 5.91 -22.66 -3.07
C ALA A 143 6.85 -23.23 -2.01
N GLY A 144 6.53 -24.41 -1.48
CA GLY A 144 7.41 -25.15 -0.55
C GLY A 144 8.74 -25.56 -1.17
N THR A 145 8.74 -26.07 -2.40
CA THR A 145 9.96 -26.45 -3.14
C THR A 145 10.85 -25.25 -3.42
N LEU A 146 10.26 -24.13 -3.82
CA LEU A 146 11.00 -22.88 -4.09
C LEU A 146 11.40 -22.16 -2.79
N GLY A 147 10.82 -22.50 -1.63
CA GLY A 147 11.08 -21.86 -0.33
C GLY A 147 10.35 -20.50 -0.16
N LEU A 148 9.21 -20.33 -0.81
CA LEU A 148 8.45 -19.07 -0.79
C LEU A 148 7.56 -18.99 0.46
N ASN A 149 7.97 -18.26 1.48
CA ASN A 149 7.17 -17.98 2.67
C ASN A 149 6.36 -16.67 2.53
N LYS A 150 7.03 -15.60 2.09
CA LYS A 150 6.42 -14.30 1.79
C LYS A 150 7.00 -13.79 0.48
N ALA A 151 6.22 -13.84 -0.60
CA ALA A 151 6.72 -13.54 -1.92
C ALA A 151 5.71 -12.78 -2.78
N LEU A 152 6.25 -11.87 -3.59
CA LEU A 152 5.55 -11.23 -4.68
C LEU A 152 5.93 -11.95 -5.97
N ILE A 153 4.94 -12.56 -6.62
CA ILE A 153 5.13 -13.28 -7.87
C ILE A 153 4.66 -12.38 -9.01
N VAL A 154 5.57 -12.12 -9.94
CA VAL A 154 5.30 -11.27 -11.10
C VAL A 154 5.25 -12.17 -12.33
N THR A 155 4.10 -12.19 -13.01
CA THR A 155 3.87 -12.98 -14.23
C THR A 155 3.64 -12.05 -15.42
N ALA A 156 4.11 -12.41 -16.59
CA ALA A 156 3.92 -11.60 -17.80
C ALA A 156 2.44 -11.41 -18.12
N GLU A 157 1.65 -12.48 -17.96
CA GLU A 157 0.20 -12.48 -18.19
C GLU A 157 -0.56 -12.99 -16.96
N GLU A 158 -1.80 -12.56 -16.80
CA GLU A 158 -2.68 -13.06 -15.74
C GLU A 158 -3.18 -14.46 -16.11
N SER A 159 -2.72 -15.48 -15.39
CA SER A 159 -3.29 -16.82 -15.45
C SER A 159 -4.36 -17.00 -14.39
N GLU A 160 -5.58 -17.31 -14.80
CA GLU A 160 -6.71 -17.54 -13.89
C GLU A 160 -6.45 -18.74 -12.97
N VAL A 161 -5.85 -19.80 -13.51
CA VAL A 161 -5.51 -21.02 -12.75
C VAL A 161 -4.49 -20.70 -11.66
N LEU A 162 -3.44 -19.97 -11.98
CA LEU A 162 -2.40 -19.56 -11.04
C LEU A 162 -2.98 -18.62 -9.97
N THR A 163 -3.78 -17.62 -10.38
CA THR A 163 -4.39 -16.64 -9.48
C THR A 163 -5.32 -17.32 -8.48
N ARG A 164 -6.20 -18.21 -8.93
CA ARG A 164 -7.12 -18.96 -8.05
C ARG A 164 -6.37 -19.87 -7.07
N SER A 165 -5.26 -20.46 -7.51
CA SER A 165 -4.46 -21.37 -6.70
C SER A 165 -3.65 -20.68 -5.62
N ALA A 166 -3.14 -19.45 -5.89
CA ALA A 166 -2.21 -18.76 -5.02
C ALA A 166 -2.86 -17.74 -4.08
N ARG A 167 -3.97 -17.07 -4.51
CA ARG A 167 -4.57 -15.93 -3.78
C ARG A 167 -5.01 -16.23 -2.35
N ASN A 168 -5.31 -17.49 -2.03
CA ASN A 168 -5.75 -17.90 -0.68
C ASN A 168 -4.58 -18.16 0.28
N ILE A 169 -3.34 -18.17 -0.21
CA ILE A 169 -2.17 -18.49 0.62
C ILE A 169 -1.66 -17.18 1.25
N PRO A 170 -1.62 -17.07 2.59
CA PRO A 170 -1.14 -15.87 3.25
C PRO A 170 0.34 -15.61 2.92
N GLY A 171 0.69 -14.37 2.66
CA GLY A 171 2.05 -13.96 2.32
C GLY A 171 2.41 -14.09 0.84
N ILE A 172 1.58 -14.69 0.01
CA ILE A 172 1.78 -14.77 -1.45
C ILE A 172 0.88 -13.74 -2.14
N THR A 173 1.49 -12.94 -3.00
CA THR A 173 0.78 -11.96 -3.83
C THR A 173 1.19 -12.17 -5.28
N LEU A 174 0.21 -12.26 -6.19
CA LEU A 174 0.45 -12.27 -7.62
C LEU A 174 0.19 -10.88 -8.20
N THR A 175 1.00 -10.50 -9.17
CA THR A 175 0.84 -9.24 -9.90
C THR A 175 1.40 -9.35 -11.31
N THR A 176 1.03 -8.40 -12.15
CA THR A 176 1.64 -8.18 -13.47
C THR A 176 2.66 -7.04 -13.39
N PRO A 177 3.58 -6.93 -14.35
CA PRO A 177 4.58 -5.86 -14.37
C PRO A 177 3.96 -4.46 -14.29
N ASP A 178 2.79 -4.24 -14.93
CA ASP A 178 2.10 -2.95 -14.97
C ASP A 178 1.57 -2.51 -13.60
N ARG A 179 1.30 -3.47 -12.71
CA ARG A 179 0.78 -3.21 -11.36
C ARG A 179 1.85 -3.25 -10.27
N LEU A 180 3.12 -3.40 -10.65
CA LEU A 180 4.22 -3.36 -9.70
C LEU A 180 4.26 -2.03 -8.96
N SER A 181 4.43 -2.10 -7.64
CA SER A 181 4.63 -0.94 -6.78
C SER A 181 5.87 -1.12 -5.91
N VAL A 182 6.40 -0.02 -5.39
CA VAL A 182 7.58 -0.04 -4.50
C VAL A 182 7.24 -0.61 -3.12
N LEU A 183 5.96 -0.52 -2.72
CA LEU A 183 5.42 -1.00 -1.46
C LEU A 183 4.86 -2.40 -1.60
#